data_f03b8f39ad1a5f1c37b2f375e3fc16a4
#
_entry.id   f03b8f39ad1a5f1c37b2f375e3fc16a4
#
_cell.length_a   1.000
_cell.length_b   1.000
_cell.length_c   1.000
_cell.angle_alpha   90.00
_cell.angle_beta   90.00
_cell.angle_gamma   90.00
#
_symmetry.space_group_name_H-M   'P 1'
#
loop_
_entity.id
_entity.type
_entity.pdbx_description
1 polymer ?
#
loop_
_entity_poly.entity_id
_entity_poly.type
_entity_poly.pdbx_seq_one_letter_code
_entity_poly.pdbx_strand_id
1 'polypeptide(L)'
;IEMTANVGNADFKNENPYSDMSFPDDGFRLLSLHRFWNMQNYFFPYKHLMDEDWNKKLKEYIPQFVNAKNELEYELATVQIIGDIQDTHANLWGGADKIDEWKGSYYPPIHLRFIENQLVVTDYYNEELKNKVGLKIGDIITKINGNPIAKIAKEKSKYYPASNEPTRLRDISADLLRSNSNNIEIEFVSENSIPQTKTLELYPKDSLDIYRWYRKSDDKSYKLLDNNIGYITLQTIK
;
A
#
# COMPACT_ATOMS: atom_id res chain seq x y z
N ILE A 1 -14.41 28.00 11.55
CA ILE A 1 -14.26 26.92 10.53
C ILE A 1 -15.52 26.92 9.72
N GLU A 2 -15.38 27.11 8.42
CA GLU A 2 -16.50 26.95 7.48
C GLU A 2 -16.72 25.46 7.21
N MET A 3 -17.94 25.09 6.93
CA MET A 3 -18.29 23.71 6.58
C MET A 3 -18.61 23.63 5.09
N THR A 4 -18.15 22.59 4.43
CA THR A 4 -18.47 22.33 3.02
C THR A 4 -19.99 22.15 2.87
N ALA A 5 -20.60 22.95 2.00
CA ALA A 5 -22.05 22.92 1.79
C ALA A 5 -22.52 21.50 1.41
N ASN A 6 -23.61 21.06 2.04
CA ASN A 6 -24.26 19.75 1.82
C ASN A 6 -23.43 18.50 2.21
N VAL A 7 -22.21 18.65 2.71
CA VAL A 7 -21.36 17.50 3.10
C VAL A 7 -21.09 17.47 4.60
N GLY A 8 -21.06 18.65 5.25
CA GLY A 8 -20.81 18.76 6.69
C GLY A 8 -19.33 18.57 7.09
N ASN A 9 -18.41 18.47 6.13
CA ASN A 9 -16.98 18.44 6.41
C ASN A 9 -16.42 19.83 6.62
N ALA A 10 -15.40 19.96 7.46
CA ALA A 10 -14.67 21.21 7.67
C ALA A 10 -13.97 21.64 6.37
N ASP A 11 -14.06 22.94 6.06
CA ASP A 11 -13.38 23.56 4.92
C ASP A 11 -12.09 24.25 5.40
N PHE A 12 -10.94 23.76 4.98
CA PHE A 12 -9.61 24.23 5.36
C PHE A 12 -8.95 25.16 4.31
N LYS A 13 -9.75 25.80 3.44
CA LYS A 13 -9.27 26.64 2.32
C LYS A 13 -8.30 27.76 2.71
N ASN A 14 -8.39 28.26 3.94
CA ASN A 14 -7.59 29.41 4.39
C ASN A 14 -6.29 28.99 5.10
N GLU A 15 -5.90 27.71 5.01
CA GLU A 15 -4.65 27.25 5.61
C GLU A 15 -3.51 27.30 4.58
N ASN A 16 -2.31 27.70 5.04
CA ASN A 16 -1.13 27.65 4.18
C ASN A 16 -0.74 26.18 3.93
N PRO A 17 -0.65 25.72 2.67
CA PRO A 17 -0.32 24.33 2.35
C PRO A 17 1.16 23.98 2.56
N TYR A 18 2.09 24.93 2.57
CA TYR A 18 3.53 24.70 2.67
C TYR A 18 4.06 23.67 1.64
N SER A 19 3.53 23.69 0.43
CA SER A 19 3.77 22.68 -0.61
C SER A 19 5.21 22.63 -1.15
N ASP A 20 6.00 23.64 -0.87
CA ASP A 20 7.42 23.80 -1.21
C ASP A 20 8.37 23.23 -0.14
N MET A 21 7.84 22.69 0.94
CA MET A 21 8.58 22.18 2.10
C MET A 21 8.49 20.64 2.18
N SER A 22 9.24 19.92 1.35
CA SER A 22 9.24 18.45 1.37
C SER A 22 9.90 17.88 2.64
N PHE A 23 10.99 18.50 3.11
CA PHE A 23 11.64 18.17 4.39
C PHE A 23 11.95 19.45 5.16
N PRO A 24 10.95 20.02 5.86
CA PRO A 24 11.13 21.25 6.64
C PRO A 24 11.91 21.02 7.96
N ASP A 25 12.22 22.09 8.65
CA ASP A 25 12.78 22.02 9.99
C ASP A 25 11.82 21.33 11.00
N ASP A 26 12.35 21.00 12.18
CA ASP A 26 11.61 20.27 13.21
C ASP A 26 10.37 21.03 13.71
N GLY A 27 10.39 22.36 13.71
CA GLY A 27 9.24 23.19 14.08
C GLY A 27 8.08 23.04 13.09
N PHE A 28 8.34 23.08 11.78
CA PHE A 28 7.32 22.86 10.75
C PHE A 28 6.88 21.39 10.69
N ARG A 29 7.77 20.44 10.93
CA ARG A 29 7.37 19.02 11.06
C ARG A 29 6.42 18.80 12.22
N LEU A 30 6.69 19.42 13.37
CA LEU A 30 5.75 19.41 14.50
C LEU A 30 4.44 20.12 14.19
N LEU A 31 4.48 21.24 13.47
CA LEU A 31 3.26 21.92 13.02
C LEU A 31 2.39 20.99 12.17
N SER A 32 2.98 20.26 11.23
CA SER A 32 2.25 19.29 10.37
C SER A 32 1.62 18.17 11.22
N LEU A 33 2.38 17.59 12.17
CA LEU A 33 1.89 16.58 13.10
C LEU A 33 0.71 17.08 13.92
N HIS A 34 0.82 18.27 14.52
CA HIS A 34 -0.25 18.82 15.34
C HIS A 34 -1.49 19.20 14.54
N ARG A 35 -1.33 19.72 13.31
CA ARG A 35 -2.46 20.01 12.41
C ARG A 35 -3.20 18.71 12.07
N PHE A 36 -2.48 17.67 11.63
CA PHE A 36 -3.06 16.37 11.31
C PHE A 36 -3.75 15.76 12.54
N TRP A 37 -3.06 15.75 13.70
CA TRP A 37 -3.61 15.20 14.93
C TRP A 37 -4.90 15.92 15.34
N ASN A 38 -4.92 17.27 15.28
CA ASN A 38 -6.11 18.06 15.59
C ASN A 38 -7.26 17.79 14.63
N MET A 39 -7.00 17.69 13.30
CA MET A 39 -8.03 17.36 12.34
C MET A 39 -8.71 16.03 12.69
N GLN A 40 -7.92 15.00 12.98
CA GLN A 40 -8.46 13.70 13.38
C GLN A 40 -9.17 13.78 14.73
N ASN A 41 -8.60 14.48 15.69
CA ASN A 41 -9.19 14.60 17.02
C ASN A 41 -10.58 15.25 17.02
N TYR A 42 -10.79 16.26 16.18
CA TYR A 42 -12.05 17.01 16.16
C TYR A 42 -13.04 16.54 15.08
N PHE A 43 -12.58 16.00 13.98
CA PHE A 43 -13.43 15.74 12.81
C PHE A 43 -13.54 14.28 12.41
N PHE A 44 -12.66 13.38 12.86
CA PHE A 44 -12.77 11.97 12.51
C PHE A 44 -13.88 11.28 13.33
N PRO A 45 -14.97 10.83 12.66
CA PRO A 45 -16.16 10.34 13.38
C PRO A 45 -15.93 8.98 14.04
N TYR A 46 -14.99 8.19 13.55
CA TYR A 46 -14.72 6.83 14.02
C TYR A 46 -13.54 6.72 15.00
N LYS A 47 -13.11 7.82 15.59
CA LYS A 47 -12.01 7.84 16.56
C LYS A 47 -12.20 6.83 17.71
N HIS A 48 -13.44 6.57 18.11
CA HIS A 48 -13.78 5.60 19.15
C HIS A 48 -13.59 4.13 18.73
N LEU A 49 -13.34 3.85 17.45
CA LEU A 49 -13.04 2.51 16.90
C LEU A 49 -11.54 2.25 16.73
N MET A 50 -10.68 3.25 17.01
CA MET A 50 -9.23 3.07 16.96
C MET A 50 -8.78 2.13 18.09
N ASP A 51 -7.75 1.31 17.83
CA ASP A 51 -7.20 0.38 18.82
C ASP A 51 -6.52 1.07 20.00
N GLU A 52 -5.99 2.29 19.79
CA GLU A 52 -5.25 3.03 20.80
C GLU A 52 -5.77 4.47 20.99
N ASP A 53 -5.54 5.01 22.20
CA ASP A 53 -5.87 6.41 22.52
C ASP A 53 -5.11 7.38 21.62
N TRP A 54 -5.84 8.24 20.92
CA TRP A 54 -5.29 9.22 20.00
C TRP A 54 -4.35 10.23 20.66
N ASN A 55 -4.57 10.58 21.95
CA ASN A 55 -3.65 11.42 22.72
C ASN A 55 -2.31 10.73 22.99
N LYS A 56 -2.33 9.40 23.16
CA LYS A 56 -1.12 8.60 23.31
C LYS A 56 -0.31 8.62 22.00
N LYS A 57 -0.99 8.48 20.86
CA LYS A 57 -0.35 8.56 19.54
C LYS A 57 0.40 9.88 19.33
N LEU A 58 -0.17 11.01 19.67
CA LEU A 58 0.56 12.29 19.57
C LEU A 58 1.92 12.25 20.31
N LYS A 59 1.93 11.75 21.54
CA LYS A 59 3.16 11.64 22.33
C LYS A 59 4.20 10.69 21.71
N GLU A 60 3.76 9.62 21.09
CA GLU A 60 4.62 8.64 20.41
C GLU A 60 5.25 9.21 19.13
N TYR A 61 4.52 10.06 18.40
CA TYR A 61 5.00 10.60 17.12
C TYR A 61 5.82 11.89 17.26
N ILE A 62 5.68 12.68 18.32
CA ILE A 62 6.51 13.88 18.53
C ILE A 62 8.01 13.58 18.36
N PRO A 63 8.63 12.60 19.05
CA PRO A 63 10.04 12.31 18.87
C PRO A 63 10.38 11.79 17.46
N GLN A 64 9.49 11.09 16.76
CA GLN A 64 9.74 10.61 15.40
C GLN A 64 9.80 11.79 14.41
N PHE A 65 8.91 12.77 14.54
CA PHE A 65 8.87 13.95 13.70
C PHE A 65 10.04 14.90 13.96
N VAL A 66 10.42 15.09 15.24
CA VAL A 66 11.58 15.92 15.60
C VAL A 66 12.88 15.32 15.13
N ASN A 67 13.09 14.01 15.37
CA ASN A 67 14.36 13.34 15.13
C ASN A 67 14.53 12.79 13.71
N ALA A 68 13.55 12.95 12.81
CA ALA A 68 13.69 12.55 11.42
C ALA A 68 14.91 13.24 10.78
N LYS A 69 15.83 12.45 10.22
CA LYS A 69 17.12 12.92 9.72
C LYS A 69 17.10 13.28 8.24
N ASN A 70 16.08 12.82 7.53
CA ASN A 70 15.90 13.00 6.10
C ASN A 70 14.42 12.92 5.73
N GLU A 71 14.12 13.26 4.48
CA GLU A 71 12.77 13.28 3.94
C GLU A 71 12.08 11.90 4.04
N LEU A 72 12.79 10.80 3.76
CA LEU A 72 12.23 9.45 3.86
C LEU A 72 11.77 9.13 5.29
N GLU A 73 12.58 9.43 6.30
CA GLU A 73 12.19 9.18 7.70
C GLU A 73 10.95 10.00 8.10
N TYR A 74 10.85 11.24 7.61
CA TYR A 74 9.69 12.10 7.82
C TYR A 74 8.44 11.57 7.10
N GLU A 75 8.54 11.19 5.83
CA GLU A 75 7.43 10.57 5.09
C GLU A 75 6.97 9.25 5.75
N LEU A 76 7.92 8.40 6.19
CA LEU A 76 7.61 7.15 6.88
C LEU A 76 6.92 7.38 8.22
N ALA A 77 7.32 8.38 9.00
CA ALA A 77 6.63 8.75 10.23
C ALA A 77 5.22 9.29 9.94
N THR A 78 5.06 10.06 8.86
CA THR A 78 3.78 10.61 8.44
C THR A 78 2.82 9.51 7.99
N VAL A 79 3.25 8.56 7.15
CA VAL A 79 2.37 7.47 6.73
C VAL A 79 1.99 6.53 7.87
N GLN A 80 2.87 6.37 8.87
CA GLN A 80 2.54 5.57 10.07
C GLN A 80 1.40 6.19 10.88
N ILE A 81 1.49 7.49 11.23
CA ILE A 81 0.40 8.13 12.01
C ILE A 81 -0.90 8.16 11.20
N ILE A 82 -0.84 8.30 9.87
CA ILE A 82 -2.01 8.15 9.00
C ILE A 82 -2.59 6.74 9.13
N GLY A 83 -1.75 5.71 9.13
CA GLY A 83 -2.16 4.32 9.27
C GLY A 83 -2.83 3.98 10.60
N ASP A 84 -2.47 4.68 11.66
CA ASP A 84 -3.06 4.50 13.00
C ASP A 84 -4.54 4.93 13.08
N ILE A 85 -5.05 5.67 12.08
CA ILE A 85 -6.49 5.97 11.95
C ILE A 85 -7.30 4.72 11.57
N GLN A 86 -6.66 3.72 10.96
CA GLN A 86 -7.28 2.49 10.47
C GLN A 86 -8.38 2.72 9.41
N ASP A 87 -8.14 3.68 8.53
CA ASP A 87 -9.01 3.96 7.38
C ASP A 87 -8.22 3.74 6.07
N THR A 88 -8.72 2.87 5.20
CA THR A 88 -8.10 2.58 3.90
C THR A 88 -8.04 3.80 2.97
N HIS A 89 -8.93 4.78 3.14
CA HIS A 89 -8.91 6.02 2.38
C HIS A 89 -7.85 7.01 2.88
N ALA A 90 -7.39 6.86 4.13
CA ALA A 90 -6.33 7.67 4.69
C ALA A 90 -4.97 7.20 4.17
N ASN A 91 -4.30 8.03 3.41
CA ASN A 91 -2.96 7.75 2.88
C ASN A 91 -2.22 9.07 2.63
N LEU A 92 -0.94 8.98 2.35
CA LEU A 92 -0.14 10.11 1.87
C LEU A 92 -0.31 10.21 0.33
N TRP A 93 -1.35 10.94 -0.09
CA TRP A 93 -1.71 11.13 -1.48
C TRP A 93 -0.90 12.28 -2.11
N GLY A 94 0.19 11.94 -2.79
CA GLY A 94 1.19 12.88 -3.28
C GLY A 94 2.22 13.25 -2.22
N GLY A 95 3.40 13.73 -2.62
CA GLY A 95 4.49 14.09 -1.71
C GLY A 95 5.07 12.91 -0.92
N ALA A 96 5.02 11.69 -1.47
CA ALA A 96 5.61 10.49 -0.91
C ALA A 96 6.69 9.91 -1.83
N ASP A 97 7.48 10.78 -2.44
CA ASP A 97 8.43 10.40 -3.48
C ASP A 97 9.55 9.53 -2.91
N LYS A 98 9.98 9.80 -1.68
CA LYS A 98 11.02 9.00 -1.02
C LYS A 98 10.53 7.62 -0.59
N ILE A 99 9.28 7.51 -0.18
CA ILE A 99 8.65 6.19 0.08
C ILE A 99 8.57 5.39 -1.23
N ASP A 100 8.21 6.03 -2.35
CA ASP A 100 8.14 5.31 -3.64
C ASP A 100 9.52 4.85 -4.11
N GLU A 101 10.55 5.69 -3.99
CA GLU A 101 11.95 5.33 -4.21
C GLU A 101 12.41 4.20 -3.27
N TRP A 102 12.04 4.25 -2.00
CA TRP A 102 12.37 3.22 -0.99
C TRP A 102 11.70 1.88 -1.29
N LYS A 103 10.47 1.88 -1.80
CA LYS A 103 9.78 0.68 -2.26
C LYS A 103 10.49 0.03 -3.45
N GLY A 104 11.10 0.81 -4.32
CA GLY A 104 11.85 0.39 -5.51
C GLY A 104 11.21 0.84 -6.82
N SER A 105 12.07 1.14 -7.80
CA SER A 105 11.67 1.67 -9.11
C SER A 105 11.33 0.58 -10.13
N TYR A 106 11.75 -0.68 -9.87
CA TYR A 106 11.46 -1.83 -10.73
C TYR A 106 10.41 -2.72 -10.10
N TYR A 107 9.54 -3.26 -10.93
CA TYR A 107 8.36 -4.04 -10.56
C TYR A 107 8.47 -5.47 -11.09
N PRO A 108 7.90 -6.48 -10.38
CA PRO A 108 7.81 -7.84 -10.89
C PRO A 108 6.83 -7.90 -12.07
N PRO A 109 7.04 -8.76 -13.06
CA PRO A 109 6.11 -8.92 -14.19
C PRO A 109 4.88 -9.76 -13.84
N ILE A 110 4.65 -10.04 -12.57
CA ILE A 110 3.61 -10.91 -12.03
C ILE A 110 2.72 -10.16 -11.05
N HIS A 111 1.45 -10.52 -11.03
CA HIS A 111 0.51 -10.08 -10.02
C HIS A 111 0.51 -11.07 -8.85
N LEU A 112 0.57 -10.54 -7.64
CA LEU A 112 0.66 -11.30 -6.40
C LEU A 112 -0.52 -11.00 -5.47
N ARG A 113 -0.95 -12.00 -4.73
CA ARG A 113 -1.92 -11.81 -3.64
C ARG A 113 -1.57 -12.68 -2.45
N PHE A 114 -1.92 -12.21 -1.27
CA PHE A 114 -1.96 -13.08 -0.11
C PHE A 114 -3.24 -13.93 -0.13
N ILE A 115 -3.07 -15.24 -0.14
CA ILE A 115 -4.13 -16.26 -0.03
C ILE A 115 -3.74 -17.16 1.13
N GLU A 116 -4.58 -17.25 2.16
CA GLU A 116 -4.30 -18.02 3.39
C GLU A 116 -2.93 -17.68 4.01
N ASN A 117 -2.58 -16.39 4.04
CA ASN A 117 -1.30 -15.84 4.51
C ASN A 117 -0.06 -16.24 3.69
N GLN A 118 -0.23 -16.84 2.52
CA GLN A 118 0.83 -17.16 1.58
C GLN A 118 0.84 -16.17 0.41
N LEU A 119 2.02 -15.75 -0.03
CA LEU A 119 2.15 -14.85 -1.19
C LEU A 119 2.14 -15.66 -2.48
N VAL A 120 1.03 -15.61 -3.20
CA VAL A 120 0.74 -16.48 -4.35
C VAL A 120 0.81 -15.68 -5.65
N VAL A 121 1.40 -16.26 -6.68
CA VAL A 121 1.33 -15.74 -8.05
C VAL A 121 -0.07 -15.97 -8.59
N THR A 122 -0.78 -14.90 -8.92
CA THR A 122 -2.19 -14.97 -9.37
C THR A 122 -2.39 -14.60 -10.82
N ASP A 123 -1.45 -13.85 -11.43
CA ASP A 123 -1.48 -13.51 -12.85
C ASP A 123 -0.15 -12.90 -13.32
N TYR A 124 -0.09 -12.55 -14.61
CA TYR A 124 1.01 -11.82 -15.25
C TYR A 124 0.51 -10.45 -15.70
N TYR A 125 1.35 -9.42 -15.57
CA TYR A 125 0.98 -8.09 -16.07
C TYR A 125 1.00 -8.02 -17.61
N ASN A 126 1.94 -8.74 -18.23
CA ASN A 126 2.09 -8.82 -19.69
C ASN A 126 2.13 -10.28 -20.13
N GLU A 127 1.29 -10.67 -21.08
CA GLU A 127 1.20 -12.05 -21.55
C GLU A 127 2.50 -12.54 -22.23
N GLU A 128 3.21 -11.64 -22.93
CA GLU A 128 4.48 -11.93 -23.58
C GLU A 128 5.61 -12.25 -22.60
N LEU A 129 5.51 -11.79 -21.33
CA LEU A 129 6.51 -12.06 -20.31
C LEU A 129 6.29 -13.40 -19.58
N LYS A 130 5.11 -14.00 -19.71
CA LYS A 130 4.71 -15.26 -19.05
C LYS A 130 5.76 -16.36 -19.16
N ASN A 131 6.28 -16.61 -20.36
CA ASN A 131 7.26 -17.65 -20.59
C ASN A 131 8.67 -17.30 -20.06
N LYS A 132 8.98 -16.01 -19.92
CA LYS A 132 10.27 -15.55 -19.39
C LYS A 132 10.33 -15.58 -17.88
N VAL A 133 9.21 -15.33 -17.21
CA VAL A 133 9.11 -15.30 -15.75
C VAL A 133 9.50 -16.63 -15.11
N GLY A 134 9.09 -17.74 -15.71
CA GLY A 134 9.38 -19.10 -15.21
C GLY A 134 8.76 -19.40 -13.85
N LEU A 135 7.68 -18.68 -13.51
CA LEU A 135 6.76 -18.96 -12.40
C LEU A 135 5.39 -19.24 -12.99
N LYS A 136 4.59 -20.02 -12.31
CA LYS A 136 3.22 -20.37 -12.71
C LYS A 136 2.20 -19.72 -11.76
N ILE A 137 1.00 -19.50 -12.27
CA ILE A 137 -0.13 -19.17 -11.39
C ILE A 137 -0.31 -20.31 -10.39
N GLY A 138 -0.41 -19.95 -9.10
CA GLY A 138 -0.43 -20.90 -7.98
C GLY A 138 0.92 -21.11 -7.29
N ASP A 139 2.04 -20.70 -7.89
CA ASP A 139 3.33 -20.75 -7.20
C ASP A 139 3.31 -19.81 -5.97
N ILE A 140 3.92 -20.26 -4.88
CA ILE A 140 3.96 -19.55 -3.60
C ILE A 140 5.37 -19.01 -3.38
N ILE A 141 5.52 -17.71 -3.26
CA ILE A 141 6.78 -17.07 -2.91
C ILE A 141 6.98 -17.17 -1.39
N THR A 142 8.08 -17.77 -0.97
CA THR A 142 8.38 -18.02 0.46
C THR A 142 9.41 -17.06 1.03
N LYS A 143 10.41 -16.64 0.21
CA LYS A 143 11.44 -15.69 0.63
C LYS A 143 11.81 -14.71 -0.47
N ILE A 144 12.31 -13.55 -0.06
CA ILE A 144 12.93 -12.53 -0.90
C ILE A 144 14.30 -12.23 -0.33
N ASN A 145 15.35 -12.36 -1.16
CA ASN A 145 16.75 -12.15 -0.74
C ASN A 145 17.08 -12.88 0.59
N GLY A 146 16.65 -14.14 0.69
CA GLY A 146 16.81 -14.99 1.88
C GLY A 146 15.89 -14.68 3.07
N ASN A 147 15.11 -13.59 3.04
CA ASN A 147 14.22 -13.21 4.13
C ASN A 147 12.80 -13.76 3.92
N PRO A 148 12.19 -14.41 4.94
CA PRO A 148 10.83 -14.92 4.85
C PRO A 148 9.80 -13.83 4.56
N ILE A 149 8.84 -14.11 3.67
CA ILE A 149 7.76 -13.18 3.30
C ILE A 149 6.99 -12.67 4.52
N ALA A 150 6.62 -13.56 5.43
CA ALA A 150 5.86 -13.19 6.63
C ALA A 150 6.61 -12.17 7.51
N LYS A 151 7.95 -12.28 7.61
CA LYS A 151 8.78 -11.31 8.33
C LYS A 151 8.76 -9.96 7.64
N ILE A 152 9.01 -9.92 6.32
CA ILE A 152 9.03 -8.68 5.54
C ILE A 152 7.66 -7.99 5.60
N ALA A 153 6.56 -8.74 5.40
CA ALA A 153 5.22 -8.21 5.45
C ALA A 153 4.90 -7.60 6.82
N LYS A 154 5.27 -8.28 7.92
CA LYS A 154 5.10 -7.77 9.28
C LYS A 154 5.89 -6.48 9.53
N GLU A 155 7.14 -6.41 9.10
CA GLU A 155 8.00 -5.22 9.27
C GLU A 155 7.48 -4.02 8.46
N LYS A 156 6.94 -4.27 7.26
CA LYS A 156 6.40 -3.23 6.40
C LYS A 156 4.96 -2.81 6.75
N SER A 157 4.20 -3.63 7.47
CA SER A 157 2.75 -3.42 7.72
C SER A 157 2.39 -2.05 8.25
N LYS A 158 3.22 -1.47 9.11
CA LYS A 158 3.04 -0.14 9.69
C LYS A 158 3.09 1.02 8.69
N TYR A 159 3.57 0.79 7.47
CA TYR A 159 3.65 1.78 6.39
C TYR A 159 2.52 1.61 5.35
N TYR A 160 1.54 0.76 5.64
CA TYR A 160 0.40 0.49 4.75
C TYR A 160 -0.91 0.74 5.50
N PRO A 161 -1.43 1.99 5.44
CA PRO A 161 -2.72 2.33 6.02
C PRO A 161 -3.85 1.43 5.50
N ALA A 162 -4.63 0.85 6.38
CA ALA A 162 -5.76 0.02 5.99
C ALA A 162 -6.76 -0.14 7.13
N SER A 163 -8.04 -0.32 6.80
CA SER A 163 -9.13 -0.57 7.76
C SER A 163 -9.10 -2.00 8.32
N ASN A 164 -8.43 -2.93 7.65
CA ASN A 164 -8.36 -4.32 8.05
C ASN A 164 -7.13 -5.01 7.45
N GLU A 165 -6.76 -6.16 8.02
CA GLU A 165 -5.57 -6.89 7.60
C GLU A 165 -5.64 -7.43 6.16
N PRO A 166 -6.76 -7.98 5.65
CA PRO A 166 -6.84 -8.39 4.23
C PRO A 166 -6.55 -7.26 3.24
N THR A 167 -7.03 -6.05 3.51
CA THR A 167 -6.75 -4.87 2.68
C THR A 167 -5.27 -4.47 2.77
N ARG A 168 -4.69 -4.48 3.97
CA ARG A 168 -3.27 -4.21 4.17
C ARG A 168 -2.39 -5.19 3.41
N LEU A 169 -2.68 -6.47 3.49
CA LEU A 169 -1.94 -7.51 2.77
C LEU A 169 -2.10 -7.39 1.24
N ARG A 170 -3.27 -6.96 0.75
CA ARG A 170 -3.46 -6.63 -0.67
C ARG A 170 -2.48 -5.54 -1.12
N ASP A 171 -2.37 -4.46 -0.36
CA ASP A 171 -1.53 -3.33 -0.72
C ASP A 171 -0.04 -3.65 -0.56
N ILE A 172 0.33 -4.40 0.49
CA ILE A 172 1.69 -4.92 0.68
C ILE A 172 2.09 -5.82 -0.48
N SER A 173 1.22 -6.74 -0.94
CA SER A 173 1.55 -7.69 -2.00
C SER A 173 1.95 -7.03 -3.30
N ALA A 174 1.41 -5.85 -3.60
CA ALA A 174 1.75 -5.08 -4.80
C ALA A 174 3.20 -4.56 -4.79
N ASP A 175 3.78 -4.36 -3.59
CA ASP A 175 5.08 -3.71 -3.44
C ASP A 175 6.20 -4.65 -2.96
N LEU A 176 5.89 -5.89 -2.51
CA LEU A 176 6.88 -6.77 -1.86
C LEU A 176 8.07 -7.13 -2.73
N LEU A 177 7.86 -7.32 -4.03
CA LEU A 177 8.92 -7.66 -4.99
C LEU A 177 9.46 -6.44 -5.74
N ARG A 178 9.10 -5.23 -5.37
CA ARG A 178 9.75 -4.02 -5.92
C ARG A 178 11.18 -3.91 -5.43
N SER A 179 12.06 -3.39 -6.28
CA SER A 179 13.49 -3.20 -5.97
C SER A 179 14.06 -2.00 -6.73
N ASN A 180 15.17 -1.46 -6.24
CA ASN A 180 15.99 -0.49 -6.99
C ASN A 180 17.00 -1.19 -7.92
N SER A 181 17.09 -2.52 -7.87
CA SER A 181 17.81 -3.33 -8.86
C SER A 181 16.81 -3.92 -9.85
N ASN A 182 17.23 -4.16 -11.08
CA ASN A 182 16.41 -4.78 -12.12
C ASN A 182 16.23 -6.30 -11.94
N ASN A 183 16.64 -6.85 -10.82
CA ASN A 183 16.44 -8.24 -10.45
C ASN A 183 16.34 -8.42 -8.94
N ILE A 184 15.75 -9.54 -8.53
CA ILE A 184 15.58 -9.92 -7.13
C ILE A 184 15.66 -11.43 -6.97
N GLU A 185 16.31 -11.92 -5.93
CA GLU A 185 16.30 -13.34 -5.62
C GLU A 185 15.03 -13.71 -4.86
N ILE A 186 14.36 -14.77 -5.31
CA ILE A 186 13.19 -15.32 -4.65
C ILE A 186 13.37 -16.81 -4.39
N GLU A 187 12.82 -17.28 -3.26
CA GLU A 187 12.55 -18.70 -3.03
C GLU A 187 11.04 -18.92 -3.17
N PHE A 188 10.66 -19.96 -3.87
CA PHE A 188 9.26 -20.29 -4.12
C PHE A 188 9.02 -21.79 -4.10
N VAL A 189 7.78 -22.21 -3.94
CA VAL A 189 7.33 -23.59 -4.05
C VAL A 189 6.19 -23.67 -5.09
N SER A 190 6.25 -24.73 -5.89
CA SER A 190 5.18 -25.13 -6.83
C SER A 190 4.38 -26.30 -6.24
N GLU A 191 3.51 -26.91 -7.02
CA GLU A 191 2.64 -28.04 -6.62
C GLU A 191 3.40 -29.20 -5.91
N ASN A 192 4.66 -29.44 -6.29
CA ASN A 192 5.49 -30.49 -5.68
C ASN A 192 6.04 -30.14 -4.29
N SER A 193 5.78 -28.91 -3.81
CA SER A 193 6.21 -28.39 -2.51
C SER A 193 7.74 -28.41 -2.26
N ILE A 194 8.56 -28.57 -3.30
CA ILE A 194 10.01 -28.51 -3.18
C ILE A 194 10.45 -27.06 -3.36
N PRO A 195 11.17 -26.47 -2.37
CA PRO A 195 11.69 -25.11 -2.50
C PRO A 195 12.66 -24.99 -3.67
N GLN A 196 12.50 -23.92 -4.44
CA GLN A 196 13.34 -23.57 -5.57
C GLN A 196 13.78 -22.12 -5.42
N THR A 197 15.02 -21.82 -5.77
CA THR A 197 15.55 -20.44 -5.78
C THR A 197 15.70 -19.97 -7.22
N LYS A 198 15.36 -18.71 -7.45
CA LYS A 198 15.42 -18.08 -8.76
C LYS A 198 15.73 -16.60 -8.64
N THR A 199 16.52 -16.08 -9.57
CA THR A 199 16.62 -14.65 -9.83
C THR A 199 15.48 -14.25 -10.77
N LEU A 200 14.59 -13.37 -10.30
CA LEU A 200 13.49 -12.81 -11.05
C LEU A 200 13.92 -11.49 -11.66
N GLU A 201 13.76 -11.33 -12.96
CA GLU A 201 13.93 -10.07 -13.65
C GLU A 201 12.77 -9.11 -13.33
N LEU A 202 13.11 -7.85 -13.04
CA LEU A 202 12.17 -6.77 -12.75
C LEU A 202 12.23 -5.73 -13.86
N TYR A 203 11.13 -5.02 -14.05
CA TYR A 203 10.92 -4.11 -15.16
C TYR A 203 10.55 -2.71 -14.67
N PRO A 204 10.90 -1.64 -15.40
CA PRO A 204 10.35 -0.31 -15.15
C PRO A 204 8.82 -0.35 -15.18
N LYS A 205 8.17 0.46 -14.33
CA LYS A 205 6.71 0.53 -14.22
C LYS A 205 6.01 0.66 -15.57
N ASP A 206 6.53 1.56 -16.43
CA ASP A 206 5.93 1.89 -17.73
C ASP A 206 6.05 0.76 -18.76
N SER A 207 6.88 -0.25 -18.50
CA SER A 207 7.00 -1.45 -19.34
C SER A 207 5.98 -2.53 -19.00
N LEU A 208 5.21 -2.35 -17.93
CA LEU A 208 4.27 -3.33 -17.42
C LEU A 208 2.84 -2.80 -17.46
N ASP A 209 1.91 -3.66 -17.80
CA ASP A 209 0.48 -3.37 -17.77
C ASP A 209 -0.12 -3.59 -16.37
N ILE A 210 0.45 -2.92 -15.38
CA ILE A 210 0.06 -3.09 -13.97
C ILE A 210 -1.38 -2.69 -13.67
N TYR A 211 -2.01 -1.92 -14.57
CA TYR A 211 -3.40 -1.46 -14.43
C TYR A 211 -4.41 -2.31 -15.20
N ARG A 212 -4.00 -3.44 -15.81
CA ARG A 212 -4.93 -4.32 -16.57
C ARG A 212 -6.15 -4.76 -15.74
N TRP A 213 -6.01 -4.89 -14.44
CA TRP A 213 -7.06 -5.28 -13.50
C TRP A 213 -8.15 -4.22 -13.29
N TYR A 214 -7.84 -2.97 -13.60
CA TYR A 214 -8.78 -1.84 -13.49
C TYR A 214 -9.44 -1.52 -14.83
N ARG A 215 -9.08 -2.21 -15.91
CA ARG A 215 -9.74 -2.03 -17.20
C ARG A 215 -11.12 -2.64 -17.16
N LYS A 216 -12.07 -1.95 -17.80
CA LYS A 216 -13.41 -2.50 -18.00
C LYS A 216 -13.29 -3.72 -18.90
N SER A 217 -13.86 -4.83 -18.48
CA SER A 217 -14.11 -5.98 -19.34
C SER A 217 -15.34 -5.68 -20.19
N ASP A 218 -15.32 -6.12 -21.45
CA ASP A 218 -16.52 -6.11 -22.32
C ASP A 218 -17.51 -7.21 -21.90
N ASP A 219 -17.16 -8.03 -20.92
CA ASP A 219 -18.04 -9.06 -20.37
C ASP A 219 -19.29 -8.45 -19.75
N LYS A 220 -20.39 -9.19 -19.82
CA LYS A 220 -21.62 -8.80 -19.13
C LYS A 220 -21.36 -8.67 -17.64
N SER A 221 -21.89 -7.58 -17.04
CA SER A 221 -21.78 -7.32 -15.61
C SER A 221 -22.50 -8.37 -14.74
N TYR A 222 -23.21 -9.31 -15.35
CA TYR A 222 -23.87 -10.42 -14.68
C TYR A 222 -23.78 -11.71 -15.50
N LYS A 223 -23.74 -12.83 -14.80
CA LYS A 223 -23.90 -14.17 -15.40
C LYS A 223 -24.56 -15.12 -14.40
N LEU A 224 -25.23 -16.11 -14.94
CA LEU A 224 -25.73 -17.22 -14.16
C LEU A 224 -24.68 -18.35 -14.22
N LEU A 225 -24.22 -18.77 -13.07
CA LEU A 225 -23.33 -19.92 -12.90
C LEU A 225 -24.18 -21.19 -12.70
N ASP A 226 -23.53 -22.36 -12.67
CA ASP A 226 -24.17 -23.63 -12.35
C ASP A 226 -24.86 -23.56 -10.98
N ASN A 227 -25.88 -24.41 -10.80
CA ASN A 227 -26.71 -24.45 -9.59
C ASN A 227 -27.51 -23.16 -9.30
N ASN A 228 -27.90 -22.41 -10.33
CA ASN A 228 -28.68 -21.17 -10.23
C ASN A 228 -28.02 -20.07 -9.39
N ILE A 229 -26.69 -20.03 -9.35
CA ILE A 229 -25.95 -18.98 -8.66
C ILE A 229 -25.81 -17.76 -9.58
N GLY A 230 -26.40 -16.62 -9.19
CA GLY A 230 -26.20 -15.35 -9.88
C GLY A 230 -24.85 -14.73 -9.49
N TYR A 231 -24.04 -14.37 -10.48
CA TYR A 231 -22.80 -13.63 -10.30
C TYR A 231 -22.93 -12.23 -10.90
N ILE A 232 -22.61 -11.20 -10.12
CA ILE A 232 -22.63 -9.81 -10.56
C ILE A 232 -21.27 -9.18 -10.31
N THR A 233 -20.73 -8.51 -11.34
CA THR A 233 -19.50 -7.70 -11.24
C THR A 233 -19.85 -6.23 -11.29
N LEU A 234 -19.49 -5.48 -10.25
CA LEU A 234 -19.58 -4.02 -10.23
C LEU A 234 -18.22 -3.45 -10.68
N GLN A 235 -18.14 -2.99 -11.92
CA GLN A 235 -16.90 -2.45 -12.48
C GLN A 235 -16.70 -0.95 -12.20
N THR A 236 -17.78 -0.20 -12.06
CA THR A 236 -17.74 1.25 -11.80
C THR A 236 -19.00 1.67 -11.08
N ILE A 237 -18.84 2.38 -9.99
CA ILE A 237 -19.93 3.13 -9.33
C ILE A 237 -19.87 4.56 -9.89
N LYS A 238 -20.97 5.03 -10.48
CA LYS A 238 -21.11 6.42 -10.97
C LYS A 238 -21.94 7.21 -9.99
#